data_38bfeda266414208129901588b272c02
#
_entry.id   38bfeda266414208129901588b272c02
#
_cell.length_a   1.000
_cell.length_b   1.000
_cell.length_c   1.000
_cell.angle_alpha   90.00
_cell.angle_beta   90.00
_cell.angle_gamma   90.00
#
_symmetry.space_group_name_H-M   'P 1'
#
loop_
_entity.id
_entity.type
_entity.pdbx_description
1 polymer ?
#
loop_
_entity_poly.entity_id
_entity_poly.type
_entity_poly.pdbx_seq_one_letter_code
_entity_poly.pdbx_strand_id
1 'polypeptide(L)'
;MCGYVFDTSLDVSEDDLMHQLKTAGEKHRGQPVTKVFTSGSFFDEHEVPPQFREAALKEFGGKSRKVLVETLASFTKRELVEEALGFCDKFEVAFGLESATQAVLKYSVNKPFGLEQHVKAASIVRDCGGSVKTYLLIKPPFLTEREAIEDAVTSAGMVSDCTDTISFNPVNVQKGTLVERLWRRGQFRPPWLWSVTEVLARTKPLKPRVMSDPTAAGLPRGAHNCGKCDATVAAAIKDFSLGLRDGFEGITCDCRERWLDTLEFEGVVQTGLDMERLLDWAEP
;
A
#
# COMPACT_ATOMS: atom_id res chain seq x y z
N MET A 1 -8.90 8.70 -3.88
CA MET A 1 -7.54 8.94 -3.37
C MET A 1 -6.48 8.66 -4.44
N CYS A 2 -6.63 7.57 -5.19
CA CYS A 2 -5.69 7.16 -6.24
C CYS A 2 -5.78 8.08 -7.46
N GLY A 3 -4.65 8.56 -7.96
CA GLY A 3 -4.53 9.41 -9.15
C GLY A 3 -4.10 8.65 -10.41
N TYR A 4 -3.83 7.37 -10.33
CA TYR A 4 -3.33 6.57 -11.47
C TYR A 4 -4.31 6.53 -12.64
N VAL A 5 -5.61 6.72 -12.39
CA VAL A 5 -6.61 6.83 -13.45
C VAL A 5 -6.29 7.95 -14.46
N PHE A 6 -5.55 8.99 -14.03
CA PHE A 6 -5.13 10.09 -14.91
C PHE A 6 -3.87 9.79 -15.72
N ASP A 7 -3.15 8.73 -15.36
CA ASP A 7 -1.94 8.26 -16.04
C ASP A 7 -2.19 7.00 -16.88
N THR A 8 -3.47 6.54 -16.92
CA THR A 8 -3.89 5.36 -17.68
C THR A 8 -4.47 5.78 -19.03
N SER A 9 -4.07 5.09 -20.11
CA SER A 9 -4.73 5.18 -21.42
C SER A 9 -5.84 4.13 -21.52
N LEU A 10 -6.99 4.51 -22.07
CA LEU A 10 -8.09 3.59 -22.37
C LEU A 10 -7.92 2.87 -23.72
N ASP A 11 -7.02 3.37 -24.57
CA ASP A 11 -6.77 2.89 -25.92
C ASP A 11 -5.46 2.07 -26.02
N VAL A 12 -5.23 1.18 -25.03
CA VAL A 12 -4.05 0.30 -25.02
C VAL A 12 -4.39 -0.98 -25.78
N SER A 13 -3.65 -1.25 -26.85
CA SER A 13 -3.76 -2.48 -27.63
C SER A 13 -2.93 -3.63 -27.04
N GLU A 14 -3.21 -4.88 -27.43
CA GLU A 14 -2.35 -6.01 -27.07
C GLU A 14 -0.91 -5.84 -27.60
N ASP A 15 -0.73 -5.24 -28.75
CA ASP A 15 0.59 -4.95 -29.31
C ASP A 15 1.37 -3.96 -28.44
N ASP A 16 0.71 -2.96 -27.87
CA ASP A 16 1.33 -2.01 -26.92
C ASP A 16 1.79 -2.74 -25.65
N LEU A 17 0.96 -3.62 -25.11
CA LEU A 17 1.30 -4.44 -23.94
C LEU A 17 2.48 -5.36 -24.24
N MET A 18 2.48 -6.04 -25.38
CA MET A 18 3.58 -6.91 -25.80
C MET A 18 4.87 -6.13 -26.06
N HIS A 19 4.77 -4.91 -26.58
CA HIS A 19 5.93 -4.01 -26.73
C HIS A 19 6.51 -3.58 -25.38
N GLN A 20 5.64 -3.24 -24.40
CA GLN A 20 6.07 -2.93 -23.03
C GLN A 20 6.78 -4.14 -22.40
N LEU A 21 6.20 -5.34 -22.53
CA LEU A 21 6.78 -6.57 -22.00
C LEU A 21 8.17 -6.83 -22.59
N LYS A 22 8.32 -6.74 -23.91
CA LYS A 22 9.60 -6.89 -24.60
C LYS A 22 10.62 -5.89 -24.08
N THR A 23 10.25 -4.61 -24.01
CA THR A 23 11.11 -3.54 -23.50
C THR A 23 11.54 -3.78 -22.06
N ALA A 24 10.63 -4.25 -21.21
CA ALA A 24 10.94 -4.60 -19.82
C ALA A 24 11.87 -5.82 -19.73
N GLY A 25 11.63 -6.83 -20.56
CA GLY A 25 12.47 -8.03 -20.63
C GLY A 25 13.90 -7.73 -21.10
N GLU A 26 14.08 -6.84 -22.08
CA GLU A 26 15.39 -6.37 -22.54
C GLU A 26 16.16 -5.56 -21.46
N LYS A 27 15.44 -4.86 -20.58
CA LYS A 27 16.04 -4.11 -19.47
C LYS A 27 16.31 -4.97 -18.23
N HIS A 28 15.76 -6.17 -18.17
CA HIS A 28 15.97 -7.07 -17.03
C HIS A 28 17.43 -7.52 -16.95
N ARG A 29 18.04 -7.44 -15.75
CA ARG A 29 19.46 -7.74 -15.50
C ARG A 29 19.64 -8.80 -14.39
N GLY A 30 18.68 -9.74 -14.27
CA GLY A 30 18.71 -10.77 -13.24
C GLY A 30 18.29 -10.26 -11.86
N GLN A 31 17.39 -9.28 -11.81
CA GLN A 31 16.82 -8.81 -10.53
C GLN A 31 16.14 -9.99 -9.82
N PRO A 32 16.38 -10.16 -8.50
CA PRO A 32 15.83 -11.32 -7.76
C PRO A 32 14.32 -11.27 -7.61
N VAL A 33 13.71 -10.09 -7.74
CA VAL A 33 12.25 -9.87 -7.67
C VAL A 33 11.83 -8.99 -8.82
N THR A 34 10.90 -9.49 -9.64
CA THR A 34 10.18 -8.67 -10.63
C THR A 34 8.79 -8.36 -10.11
N LYS A 35 8.40 -7.10 -10.21
CA LYS A 35 7.06 -6.62 -9.86
C LYS A 35 6.35 -6.20 -11.14
N VAL A 36 5.19 -6.80 -11.40
CA VAL A 36 4.33 -6.43 -12.51
C VAL A 36 3.14 -5.67 -11.94
N PHE A 37 3.17 -4.35 -12.10
CA PHE A 37 2.13 -3.47 -11.64
C PHE A 37 1.23 -3.04 -12.78
N THR A 38 -0.06 -2.99 -12.50
CA THR A 38 -1.09 -2.48 -13.39
C THR A 38 -1.84 -1.34 -12.70
N SER A 39 -2.69 -0.63 -13.42
CA SER A 39 -3.52 0.41 -12.80
C SER A 39 -4.70 -0.15 -12.01
N GLY A 40 -5.00 -1.43 -12.17
CA GLY A 40 -6.11 -2.13 -11.54
C GLY A 40 -5.73 -3.53 -11.05
N SER A 41 -5.88 -4.56 -11.89
CA SER A 41 -5.73 -5.95 -11.45
C SER A 41 -5.07 -6.84 -12.48
N PHE A 42 -3.97 -7.49 -12.11
CA PHE A 42 -3.27 -8.44 -12.97
C PHE A 42 -4.14 -9.65 -13.40
N PHE A 43 -5.11 -10.02 -12.59
CA PHE A 43 -6.05 -11.12 -12.87
C PHE A 43 -7.37 -10.67 -13.51
N ASP A 44 -7.54 -9.39 -13.81
CA ASP A 44 -8.68 -8.91 -14.59
C ASP A 44 -8.38 -9.07 -16.08
N GLU A 45 -9.13 -9.96 -16.77
CA GLU A 45 -8.95 -10.26 -18.19
C GLU A 45 -9.26 -9.08 -19.13
N HIS A 46 -10.04 -8.11 -18.63
CA HIS A 46 -10.32 -6.87 -19.37
C HIS A 46 -9.14 -5.90 -19.34
N GLU A 47 -8.32 -5.94 -18.30
CA GLU A 47 -7.13 -5.08 -18.17
C GLU A 47 -5.87 -5.81 -18.63
N VAL A 48 -5.74 -7.09 -18.29
CA VAL A 48 -4.59 -7.95 -18.58
C VAL A 48 -5.06 -9.19 -19.34
N PRO A 49 -5.08 -9.14 -20.68
CA PRO A 49 -5.51 -10.28 -21.50
C PRO A 49 -4.74 -11.57 -21.14
N PRO A 50 -5.40 -12.74 -21.18
CA PRO A 50 -4.77 -14.01 -20.80
C PRO A 50 -3.44 -14.27 -21.52
N GLN A 51 -3.36 -13.96 -22.83
CA GLN A 51 -2.15 -14.14 -23.63
C GLN A 51 -0.99 -13.26 -23.14
N PHE A 52 -1.28 -12.01 -22.78
CA PHE A 52 -0.26 -11.11 -22.21
C PHE A 52 0.16 -11.58 -20.81
N ARG A 53 -0.80 -12.00 -19.95
CA ARG A 53 -0.51 -12.54 -18.63
C ARG A 53 0.44 -13.73 -18.69
N GLU A 54 0.15 -14.71 -19.55
CA GLU A 54 1.00 -15.87 -19.78
C GLU A 54 2.39 -15.48 -20.28
N ALA A 55 2.46 -14.57 -21.27
CA ALA A 55 3.74 -14.09 -21.80
C ALA A 55 4.58 -13.38 -20.73
N ALA A 56 3.96 -12.54 -19.89
CA ALA A 56 4.65 -11.85 -18.79
C ALA A 56 5.18 -12.82 -17.72
N LEU A 57 4.39 -13.83 -17.37
CA LEU A 57 4.78 -14.87 -16.41
C LEU A 57 5.93 -15.73 -16.96
N LYS A 58 5.89 -16.13 -18.23
CA LYS A 58 6.98 -16.84 -18.91
C LYS A 58 8.26 -16.00 -18.98
N GLU A 59 8.14 -14.71 -19.32
CA GLU A 59 9.29 -13.81 -19.48
C GLU A 59 10.03 -13.61 -18.16
N PHE A 60 9.31 -13.42 -17.04
CA PHE A 60 9.92 -13.07 -15.76
C PHE A 60 10.05 -14.24 -14.79
N GLY A 61 9.22 -15.26 -14.90
CA GLY A 61 9.24 -16.43 -14.02
C GLY A 61 10.55 -17.20 -14.07
N GLY A 62 11.11 -17.36 -15.27
CA GLY A 62 12.43 -18.01 -15.47
C GLY A 62 13.64 -17.10 -15.18
N LYS A 63 13.45 -15.78 -15.09
CA LYS A 63 14.53 -14.78 -14.92
C LYS A 63 14.66 -14.25 -13.50
N SER A 64 13.60 -14.33 -12.70
CA SER A 64 13.53 -13.81 -11.34
C SER A 64 13.21 -14.92 -10.35
N ARG A 65 13.83 -14.87 -9.18
CA ARG A 65 13.51 -15.81 -8.09
C ARG A 65 12.08 -15.67 -7.59
N LYS A 66 11.49 -14.48 -7.72
CA LYS A 66 10.10 -14.18 -7.33
C LYS A 66 9.47 -13.19 -8.30
N VAL A 67 8.23 -13.49 -8.70
CA VAL A 67 7.36 -12.55 -9.40
C VAL A 67 6.27 -12.09 -8.44
N LEU A 68 6.05 -10.77 -8.36
CA LEU A 68 4.99 -10.15 -7.58
C LEU A 68 4.03 -9.43 -8.53
N VAL A 69 2.74 -9.64 -8.32
CA VAL A 69 1.68 -8.96 -9.06
C VAL A 69 0.70 -8.28 -8.11
N GLU A 70 0.01 -7.24 -8.59
CA GLU A 70 -1.07 -6.60 -7.85
C GLU A 70 -2.42 -7.00 -8.43
N THR A 71 -3.39 -7.31 -7.57
CA THR A 71 -4.75 -7.62 -8.00
C THR A 71 -5.76 -7.28 -6.90
N LEU A 72 -7.01 -7.11 -7.30
CA LEU A 72 -8.12 -7.03 -6.37
C LEU A 72 -8.53 -8.44 -5.89
N ALA A 73 -8.99 -8.53 -4.66
CA ALA A 73 -9.45 -9.79 -4.07
C ALA A 73 -10.53 -10.49 -4.91
N SER A 74 -11.43 -9.73 -5.57
CA SER A 74 -12.52 -10.23 -6.40
C SER A 74 -12.08 -10.99 -7.67
N PHE A 75 -10.86 -10.70 -8.18
CA PHE A 75 -10.32 -11.36 -9.37
C PHE A 75 -9.44 -12.56 -9.04
N THR A 76 -9.21 -12.83 -7.75
CA THR A 76 -8.35 -13.95 -7.33
C THR A 76 -9.09 -15.27 -7.42
N LYS A 77 -8.67 -16.11 -8.36
CA LYS A 77 -9.18 -17.46 -8.56
C LYS A 77 -8.04 -18.46 -8.41
N ARG A 78 -8.35 -19.66 -7.91
CA ARG A 78 -7.38 -20.74 -7.73
C ARG A 78 -6.63 -21.05 -9.00
N GLU A 79 -7.35 -21.20 -10.12
CA GLU A 79 -6.82 -21.58 -11.43
C GLU A 79 -5.76 -20.58 -11.92
N LEU A 80 -5.99 -19.28 -11.68
CA LEU A 80 -5.05 -18.21 -12.10
C LEU A 80 -3.79 -18.19 -11.23
N VAL A 81 -3.91 -18.53 -9.95
CA VAL A 81 -2.75 -18.63 -9.05
C VAL A 81 -1.93 -19.86 -9.38
N GLU A 82 -2.57 -21.00 -9.64
CA GLU A 82 -1.92 -22.26 -10.03
C GLU A 82 -1.22 -22.10 -11.41
N GLU A 83 -1.87 -21.43 -12.36
CA GLU A 83 -1.26 -21.05 -13.65
C GLU A 83 0.05 -20.27 -13.44
N ALA A 84 0.00 -19.21 -12.61
CA ALA A 84 1.16 -18.37 -12.34
C ALA A 84 2.30 -19.12 -11.65
N LEU A 85 1.99 -20.01 -10.72
CA LEU A 85 2.96 -20.88 -10.05
C LEU A 85 3.58 -21.92 -11.00
N GLY A 86 2.92 -22.26 -12.10
CA GLY A 86 3.48 -23.08 -13.15
C GLY A 86 4.65 -22.43 -13.90
N PHE A 87 4.76 -21.10 -13.85
CA PHE A 87 5.83 -20.33 -14.50
C PHE A 87 6.89 -19.77 -13.56
N CYS A 88 6.59 -19.68 -12.25
CA CYS A 88 7.40 -18.95 -11.28
C CYS A 88 7.81 -19.85 -10.11
N ASP A 89 9.10 -19.86 -9.75
CA ASP A 89 9.58 -20.53 -8.53
C ASP A 89 8.91 -20.00 -7.25
N LYS A 90 8.69 -18.69 -7.20
CA LYS A 90 7.95 -18.01 -6.15
C LYS A 90 7.03 -16.95 -6.74
N PHE A 91 5.77 -17.03 -6.38
CA PHE A 91 4.74 -16.08 -6.79
C PHE A 91 4.14 -15.38 -5.59
N GLU A 92 4.07 -14.06 -5.62
CA GLU A 92 3.51 -13.23 -4.56
C GLU A 92 2.38 -12.38 -5.12
N VAL A 93 1.22 -12.45 -4.50
CA VAL A 93 0.07 -11.62 -4.84
C VAL A 93 -0.06 -10.50 -3.82
N ALA A 94 -0.06 -9.27 -4.30
CA ALA A 94 -0.23 -8.09 -3.48
C ALA A 94 -1.67 -7.56 -3.57
N PHE A 95 -2.28 -7.35 -2.42
CA PHE A 95 -3.63 -6.84 -2.28
C PHE A 95 -3.63 -5.47 -1.62
N GLY A 96 -4.28 -4.49 -2.25
CA GLY A 96 -4.60 -3.22 -1.61
C GLY A 96 -5.81 -3.41 -0.70
N LEU A 97 -5.63 -3.75 0.56
CA LEU A 97 -6.72 -3.73 1.55
C LEU A 97 -6.99 -2.31 2.03
N GLU A 98 -5.95 -1.53 2.21
CA GLU A 98 -5.89 -0.13 2.65
C GLU A 98 -6.14 0.05 4.16
N SER A 99 -7.17 -0.55 4.71
CA SER A 99 -7.51 -0.65 6.13
C SER A 99 -8.35 -1.90 6.38
N ALA A 100 -8.31 -2.46 7.58
CA ALA A 100 -9.22 -3.52 8.00
C ALA A 100 -10.48 -2.95 8.69
N THR A 101 -10.50 -1.65 8.97
CA THR A 101 -11.63 -0.96 9.60
C THR A 101 -12.68 -0.58 8.55
N GLN A 102 -13.89 -1.16 8.68
CA GLN A 102 -14.97 -0.97 7.70
C GLN A 102 -15.34 0.51 7.52
N ALA A 103 -15.38 1.30 8.58
CA ALA A 103 -15.68 2.71 8.51
C ALA A 103 -14.62 3.49 7.70
N VAL A 104 -13.33 3.20 7.91
CA VAL A 104 -12.24 3.80 7.14
C VAL A 104 -12.34 3.43 5.66
N LEU A 105 -12.60 2.16 5.36
CA LEU A 105 -12.78 1.70 3.97
C LEU A 105 -13.94 2.41 3.29
N LYS A 106 -15.09 2.53 3.97
CA LYS A 106 -16.30 3.12 3.41
C LYS A 106 -16.19 4.64 3.22
N TYR A 107 -15.77 5.38 4.27
CA TYR A 107 -15.90 6.84 4.30
C TYR A 107 -14.61 7.56 3.90
N SER A 108 -13.45 6.98 4.16
CA SER A 108 -12.17 7.59 3.87
C SER A 108 -11.61 7.13 2.53
N VAL A 109 -11.63 5.82 2.26
CA VAL A 109 -11.07 5.21 1.06
C VAL A 109 -12.08 5.10 -0.07
N ASN A 110 -13.36 4.92 0.25
CA ASN A 110 -14.45 4.59 -0.67
C ASN A 110 -14.21 3.27 -1.40
N LYS A 111 -13.93 2.21 -0.63
CA LYS A 111 -13.64 0.87 -1.14
C LYS A 111 -14.83 -0.08 -0.90
N PRO A 112 -15.31 -0.80 -1.93
CA PRO A 112 -16.52 -1.61 -1.82
C PRO A 112 -16.31 -2.98 -1.17
N PHE A 113 -15.08 -3.37 -0.88
CA PHE A 113 -14.73 -4.66 -0.27
C PHE A 113 -13.78 -4.45 0.91
N GLY A 114 -13.80 -5.40 1.85
CA GLY A 114 -13.08 -5.28 3.11
C GLY A 114 -12.32 -6.54 3.50
N LEU A 115 -12.13 -6.69 4.81
CA LEU A 115 -11.29 -7.74 5.39
C LEU A 115 -11.75 -9.17 5.00
N GLU A 116 -13.05 -9.45 4.97
CA GLU A 116 -13.55 -10.78 4.66
C GLU A 116 -13.14 -11.24 3.26
N GLN A 117 -13.32 -10.38 2.24
CA GLN A 117 -12.92 -10.68 0.87
C GLN A 117 -11.40 -10.82 0.75
N HIS A 118 -10.65 -9.99 1.47
CA HIS A 118 -9.20 -10.07 1.54
C HIS A 118 -8.73 -11.42 2.12
N VAL A 119 -9.29 -11.84 3.25
CA VAL A 119 -8.94 -13.12 3.89
C VAL A 119 -9.23 -14.30 2.97
N LYS A 120 -10.39 -14.30 2.28
CA LYS A 120 -10.72 -15.35 1.29
C LYS A 120 -9.71 -15.40 0.14
N ALA A 121 -9.36 -14.27 -0.44
CA ALA A 121 -8.38 -14.21 -1.52
C ALA A 121 -6.98 -14.63 -1.06
N ALA A 122 -6.55 -14.16 0.11
CA ALA A 122 -5.29 -14.55 0.72
C ALA A 122 -5.21 -16.07 0.99
N SER A 123 -6.30 -16.68 1.46
CA SER A 123 -6.37 -18.14 1.64
C SER A 123 -6.18 -18.88 0.31
N ILE A 124 -6.88 -18.46 -0.76
CA ILE A 124 -6.71 -19.07 -2.09
C ILE A 124 -5.24 -19.05 -2.52
N VAL A 125 -4.57 -17.89 -2.42
CA VAL A 125 -3.16 -17.76 -2.82
C VAL A 125 -2.25 -18.68 -2.01
N ARG A 126 -2.42 -18.71 -0.67
CA ARG A 126 -1.58 -19.51 0.22
C ARG A 126 -1.82 -21.01 0.09
N ASP A 127 -3.08 -21.43 -0.11
CA ASP A 127 -3.45 -22.83 -0.33
C ASP A 127 -2.85 -23.38 -1.63
N CYS A 128 -2.61 -22.52 -2.64
CA CYS A 128 -1.89 -22.88 -3.86
C CYS A 128 -0.35 -22.89 -3.67
N GLY A 129 0.17 -22.41 -2.54
CA GLY A 129 1.62 -22.30 -2.29
C GLY A 129 2.23 -20.94 -2.67
N GLY A 130 1.41 -19.95 -3.04
CA GLY A 130 1.83 -18.57 -3.24
C GLY A 130 2.04 -17.82 -1.92
N SER A 131 2.62 -16.64 -1.98
CA SER A 131 2.75 -15.71 -0.85
C SER A 131 1.86 -14.49 -1.02
N VAL A 132 1.49 -13.88 0.10
CA VAL A 132 0.57 -12.74 0.15
C VAL A 132 1.27 -11.50 0.67
N LYS A 133 1.11 -10.39 -0.04
CA LYS A 133 1.49 -9.06 0.42
C LYS A 133 0.24 -8.21 0.58
N THR A 134 0.10 -7.55 1.73
CA THR A 134 -1.02 -6.65 2.02
C THR A 134 -0.55 -5.21 2.07
N TYR A 135 -1.19 -4.33 1.30
CA TYR A 135 -1.00 -2.89 1.41
C TYR A 135 -1.99 -2.32 2.40
N LEU A 136 -1.48 -1.53 3.36
CA LEU A 136 -2.26 -0.75 4.32
C LEU A 136 -1.84 0.72 4.21
N LEU A 137 -2.79 1.62 4.32
CA LEU A 137 -2.52 3.06 4.31
C LEU A 137 -2.12 3.57 5.70
N ILE A 138 -1.33 4.63 5.73
CA ILE A 138 -1.14 5.46 6.90
C ILE A 138 -1.74 6.83 6.60
N LYS A 139 -2.68 7.25 7.44
CA LYS A 139 -3.41 8.52 7.37
C LYS A 139 -4.20 8.70 6.07
N PRO A 140 -5.15 7.81 5.75
CA PRO A 140 -6.18 8.14 4.77
C PRO A 140 -6.95 9.40 5.25
N PRO A 141 -7.62 10.14 4.32
CA PRO A 141 -8.30 11.40 4.69
C PRO A 141 -9.33 11.19 5.80
N PHE A 142 -9.58 12.26 6.56
CA PHE A 142 -10.51 12.34 7.68
C PHE A 142 -10.06 11.71 9.00
N LEU A 143 -8.92 11.03 9.06
CA LEU A 143 -8.31 10.55 10.29
C LEU A 143 -7.32 11.60 10.83
N THR A 144 -7.33 11.78 12.15
CA THR A 144 -6.25 12.45 12.87
C THR A 144 -4.97 11.61 12.80
N GLU A 145 -3.83 12.19 13.17
CA GLU A 145 -2.56 11.48 13.17
C GLU A 145 -2.57 10.28 14.13
N ARG A 146 -3.20 10.42 15.31
CA ARG A 146 -3.37 9.34 16.30
C ARG A 146 -4.26 8.23 15.75
N GLU A 147 -5.44 8.54 15.24
CA GLU A 147 -6.37 7.58 14.67
C GLU A 147 -5.74 6.82 13.50
N ALA A 148 -4.95 7.49 12.69
CA ALA A 148 -4.25 6.89 11.56
C ALA A 148 -3.20 5.85 12.00
N ILE A 149 -2.47 6.11 13.09
CA ILE A 149 -1.54 5.15 13.68
C ILE A 149 -2.31 3.95 14.22
N GLU A 150 -3.37 4.18 14.99
CA GLU A 150 -4.17 3.11 15.60
C GLU A 150 -4.86 2.25 14.54
N ASP A 151 -5.43 2.86 13.49
CA ASP A 151 -6.02 2.11 12.37
C ASP A 151 -5.00 1.24 11.65
N ALA A 152 -3.82 1.79 11.33
CA ALA A 152 -2.77 1.04 10.65
C ALA A 152 -2.25 -0.14 11.49
N VAL A 153 -2.03 0.06 12.79
CA VAL A 153 -1.56 -0.99 13.72
C VAL A 153 -2.64 -2.06 13.92
N THR A 154 -3.89 -1.66 14.14
CA THR A 154 -5.02 -2.58 14.29
C THR A 154 -5.23 -3.40 13.02
N SER A 155 -5.23 -2.74 11.86
CA SER A 155 -5.37 -3.41 10.57
C SER A 155 -4.26 -4.43 10.33
N ALA A 156 -3.01 -4.10 10.68
CA ALA A 156 -1.89 -5.03 10.57
C ALA A 156 -2.09 -6.27 11.46
N GLY A 157 -2.55 -6.08 12.69
CA GLY A 157 -2.90 -7.18 13.59
C GLY A 157 -3.97 -8.11 12.99
N MET A 158 -5.03 -7.52 12.40
CA MET A 158 -6.15 -8.28 11.84
C MET A 158 -5.78 -9.12 10.60
N VAL A 159 -4.76 -8.72 9.83
CA VAL A 159 -4.30 -9.48 8.64
C VAL A 159 -3.07 -10.35 8.91
N SER A 160 -2.51 -10.33 10.10
CA SER A 160 -1.21 -10.94 10.41
C SER A 160 -1.15 -12.45 10.14
N ASP A 161 -2.26 -13.18 10.29
CA ASP A 161 -2.31 -14.63 10.08
C ASP A 161 -2.50 -15.03 8.62
N CYS A 162 -3.01 -14.13 7.77
CA CYS A 162 -3.29 -14.43 6.36
C CYS A 162 -2.31 -13.77 5.38
N THR A 163 -1.26 -13.09 5.88
CA THR A 163 -0.32 -12.32 5.05
C THR A 163 1.13 -12.68 5.39
N ASP A 164 2.03 -12.59 4.41
CA ASP A 164 3.47 -12.85 4.58
C ASP A 164 4.28 -11.54 4.65
N THR A 165 3.77 -10.49 3.99
CA THR A 165 4.37 -9.15 4.01
C THR A 165 3.28 -8.10 4.16
N ILE A 166 3.43 -7.17 5.12
CA ILE A 166 2.62 -5.96 5.23
C ILE A 166 3.45 -4.78 4.74
N SER A 167 2.91 -4.03 3.78
CA SER A 167 3.52 -2.80 3.27
C SER A 167 2.65 -1.61 3.63
N PHE A 168 3.15 -0.77 4.51
CA PHE A 168 2.48 0.47 4.85
C PHE A 168 2.77 1.55 3.82
N ASN A 169 1.71 2.14 3.26
CA ASN A 169 1.76 3.18 2.26
C ASN A 169 1.25 4.50 2.86
N PRO A 170 2.13 5.38 3.35
CA PRO A 170 1.74 6.70 3.80
C PRO A 170 1.05 7.46 2.68
N VAL A 171 -0.14 8.02 2.96
CA VAL A 171 -0.92 8.72 1.93
C VAL A 171 -0.16 9.94 1.44
N ASN A 172 0.05 9.99 0.13
CA ASN A 172 0.60 11.14 -0.57
C ASN A 172 -0.49 11.88 -1.35
N VAL A 173 -0.24 13.15 -1.65
CA VAL A 173 -1.19 14.02 -2.35
C VAL A 173 -1.01 13.86 -3.86
N GLN A 174 -1.85 13.04 -4.48
CA GLN A 174 -1.86 12.84 -5.92
C GLN A 174 -2.76 13.87 -6.62
N LYS A 175 -2.35 14.28 -7.82
CA LYS A 175 -3.07 15.28 -8.63
C LYS A 175 -4.48 14.82 -8.97
N GLY A 176 -5.42 15.75 -8.99
CA GLY A 176 -6.82 15.51 -9.39
C GLY A 176 -7.69 14.82 -8.35
N THR A 177 -7.15 14.43 -7.19
CA THR A 177 -7.85 13.65 -6.18
C THR A 177 -8.60 14.52 -5.15
N LEU A 178 -9.50 13.88 -4.37
CA LEU A 178 -10.12 14.51 -3.20
C LEU A 178 -9.05 14.94 -2.19
N VAL A 179 -8.03 14.12 -1.97
CA VAL A 179 -6.93 14.42 -1.06
C VAL A 179 -6.20 15.70 -1.47
N GLU A 180 -5.97 15.93 -2.78
CA GLU A 180 -5.38 17.19 -3.25
C GLU A 180 -6.28 18.39 -2.96
N ARG A 181 -7.59 18.25 -3.12
CA ARG A 181 -8.53 19.34 -2.80
C ARG A 181 -8.53 19.69 -1.32
N LEU A 182 -8.50 18.69 -0.45
CA LEU A 182 -8.41 18.88 1.00
C LEU A 182 -7.07 19.52 1.38
N TRP A 183 -5.97 19.03 0.83
CA TRP A 183 -4.64 19.56 1.06
C TRP A 183 -4.50 21.04 0.66
N ARG A 184 -5.00 21.41 -0.52
CA ARG A 184 -5.00 22.80 -0.99
C ARG A 184 -5.81 23.75 -0.11
N ARG A 185 -6.79 23.21 0.63
CA ARG A 185 -7.63 23.97 1.58
C ARG A 185 -7.08 23.95 3.01
N GLY A 186 -5.92 23.33 3.24
CA GLY A 186 -5.37 23.16 4.59
C GLY A 186 -6.13 22.17 5.47
N GLN A 187 -7.02 21.36 4.88
CA GLN A 187 -7.88 20.38 5.58
C GLN A 187 -7.27 18.97 5.60
N PHE A 188 -6.13 18.77 4.98
CA PHE A 188 -5.36 17.53 5.01
C PHE A 188 -3.87 17.85 4.98
N ARG A 189 -3.13 17.17 5.84
CA ARG A 189 -1.68 17.09 5.83
C ARG A 189 -1.27 15.63 5.66
N PRO A 190 -0.34 15.28 4.75
CA PRO A 190 0.27 13.95 4.73
C PRO A 190 0.82 13.56 6.10
N PRO A 191 0.91 12.26 6.42
CA PRO A 191 1.36 11.81 7.74
C PRO A 191 2.78 12.32 8.06
N TRP A 192 3.07 12.42 9.34
CA TRP A 192 4.45 12.63 9.79
C TRP A 192 5.28 11.38 9.50
N LEU A 193 6.55 11.55 9.15
CA LEU A 193 7.49 10.42 9.07
C LEU A 193 7.66 9.74 10.44
N TRP A 194 7.47 10.48 11.54
CA TRP A 194 7.43 9.92 12.89
C TRP A 194 6.28 8.93 13.08
N SER A 195 5.13 9.19 12.51
CA SER A 195 4.01 8.24 12.54
C SER A 195 4.30 6.97 11.73
N VAL A 196 5.01 7.10 10.62
CA VAL A 196 5.48 5.92 9.86
C VAL A 196 6.43 5.07 10.70
N THR A 197 7.39 5.71 11.39
CA THR A 197 8.32 4.97 12.28
C THR A 197 7.61 4.33 13.46
N GLU A 198 6.60 4.99 14.03
CA GLU A 198 5.79 4.46 15.13
C GLU A 198 4.98 3.23 14.70
N VAL A 199 4.30 3.30 13.54
CA VAL A 199 3.56 2.16 12.98
C VAL A 199 4.49 0.97 12.74
N LEU A 200 5.65 1.19 12.11
CA LEU A 200 6.62 0.13 11.85
C LEU A 200 7.17 -0.49 13.14
N ALA A 201 7.50 0.34 14.14
CA ALA A 201 7.99 -0.14 15.44
C ALA A 201 6.94 -0.99 16.17
N ARG A 202 5.68 -0.52 16.23
CA ARG A 202 4.58 -1.23 16.91
C ARG A 202 4.16 -2.52 16.21
N THR A 203 4.32 -2.58 14.88
CA THR A 203 3.93 -3.77 14.09
C THR A 203 5.08 -4.74 13.84
N LYS A 204 6.31 -4.36 14.10
CA LYS A 204 7.49 -5.23 13.98
C LYS A 204 7.36 -6.60 14.69
N PRO A 205 6.74 -6.72 15.88
CA PRO A 205 6.57 -8.01 16.56
C PRO A 205 5.59 -8.96 15.89
N LEU A 206 4.80 -8.51 14.91
CA LEU A 206 3.85 -9.35 14.19
C LEU A 206 4.59 -10.42 13.35
N LYS A 207 3.88 -11.51 13.05
CA LYS A 207 4.41 -12.63 12.26
C LYS A 207 4.85 -12.24 10.84
N PRO A 208 4.08 -11.44 10.06
CA PRO A 208 4.50 -11.02 8.73
C PRO A 208 5.66 -10.02 8.78
N ARG A 209 6.47 -10.01 7.72
CA ARG A 209 7.44 -8.95 7.51
C ARG A 209 6.72 -7.62 7.31
N VAL A 210 7.10 -6.59 8.06
CA VAL A 210 6.55 -5.24 7.89
C VAL A 210 7.55 -4.32 7.19
N MET A 211 7.04 -3.45 6.33
CA MET A 211 7.86 -2.50 5.57
C MET A 211 7.06 -1.25 5.19
N SER A 212 7.77 -0.20 4.80
CA SER A 212 7.19 0.99 4.17
C SER A 212 8.19 1.59 3.17
N ASP A 213 7.68 2.09 2.05
CA ASP A 213 8.45 2.86 1.07
C ASP A 213 7.67 4.15 0.76
N PRO A 214 7.83 5.20 1.60
CA PRO A 214 7.03 6.41 1.51
C PRO A 214 7.32 7.18 0.22
N THR A 215 6.39 7.19 -0.72
CA THR A 215 6.47 7.99 -1.94
C THR A 215 6.53 9.47 -1.60
N ALA A 216 7.46 10.20 -2.21
CA ALA A 216 7.68 11.63 -2.00
C ALA A 216 7.98 11.99 -0.53
N ALA A 217 8.65 11.11 0.22
CA ALA A 217 9.08 11.36 1.59
C ALA A 217 9.91 12.65 1.69
N GLY A 218 9.61 13.46 2.69
CA GLY A 218 10.27 14.76 2.92
C GLY A 218 9.76 15.90 2.04
N LEU A 219 8.84 15.64 1.10
CA LEU A 219 8.22 16.67 0.27
C LEU A 219 6.84 17.04 0.82
N PRO A 220 6.33 18.26 0.57
CA PRO A 220 5.03 18.70 1.10
C PRO A 220 3.82 17.85 0.68
N ARG A 221 3.94 17.09 -0.42
CA ARG A 221 2.89 16.20 -0.92
C ARG A 221 3.03 14.75 -0.43
N GLY A 222 4.11 14.41 0.26
CA GLY A 222 4.36 13.09 0.85
C GLY A 222 4.49 13.17 2.36
N ALA A 223 4.72 12.02 3.00
CA ALA A 223 5.02 11.97 4.43
C ALA A 223 6.24 12.82 4.74
N HIS A 224 6.12 13.76 5.69
CA HIS A 224 7.21 14.68 6.02
C HIS A 224 7.18 15.11 7.49
N ASN A 225 8.32 15.55 7.99
CA ASN A 225 8.46 16.12 9.33
C ASN A 225 8.62 17.66 9.24
N CYS A 226 9.81 18.17 9.50
CA CYS A 226 10.09 19.60 9.58
C CYS A 226 11.06 20.11 8.48
N GLY A 227 11.47 19.28 7.56
CA GLY A 227 12.48 19.57 6.55
C GLY A 227 13.93 19.28 7.02
N LYS A 228 14.24 19.39 8.33
CA LYS A 228 15.60 19.17 8.83
C LYS A 228 15.95 17.67 8.99
N CYS A 229 15.03 16.86 9.49
CA CYS A 229 15.27 15.45 9.79
C CYS A 229 14.68 14.49 8.73
N ASP A 230 13.98 15.00 7.74
CA ASP A 230 13.19 14.19 6.81
C ASP A 230 14.05 13.17 6.06
N ALA A 231 15.18 13.59 5.52
CA ALA A 231 16.09 12.71 4.80
C ALA A 231 16.63 11.58 5.69
N THR A 232 17.00 11.91 6.94
CA THR A 232 17.51 10.93 7.91
C THR A 232 16.45 9.92 8.29
N VAL A 233 15.22 10.38 8.58
CA VAL A 233 14.11 9.49 8.97
C VAL A 233 13.66 8.64 7.79
N ALA A 234 13.55 9.21 6.59
CA ALA A 234 13.21 8.47 5.38
C ALA A 234 14.26 7.38 5.04
N ALA A 235 15.55 7.69 5.17
CA ALA A 235 16.62 6.72 5.01
C ALA A 235 16.49 5.57 6.04
N ALA A 236 16.22 5.89 7.30
CA ALA A 236 16.03 4.88 8.33
C ALA A 236 14.80 3.98 8.07
N ILE A 237 13.69 4.53 7.56
CA ILE A 237 12.52 3.74 7.15
C ILE A 237 12.89 2.78 6.00
N LYS A 238 13.66 3.26 5.03
CA LYS A 238 14.15 2.43 3.93
C LYS A 238 15.07 1.31 4.42
N ASP A 239 16.04 1.63 5.28
CA ASP A 239 16.97 0.65 5.84
C ASP A 239 16.24 -0.41 6.68
N PHE A 240 15.26 -0.01 7.49
CA PHE A 240 14.37 -0.93 8.21
C PHE A 240 13.62 -1.85 7.24
N SER A 241 13.04 -1.29 6.19
CA SER A 241 12.28 -2.03 5.18
C SER A 241 13.16 -3.00 4.37
N LEU A 242 14.44 -2.72 4.23
CA LEU A 242 15.43 -3.60 3.60
C LEU A 242 16.03 -4.63 4.58
N GLY A 243 15.73 -4.55 5.87
CA GLY A 243 16.31 -5.40 6.90
C GLY A 243 17.77 -5.04 7.27
N LEU A 244 18.20 -3.83 6.94
CA LEU A 244 19.52 -3.29 7.27
C LEU A 244 19.54 -2.58 8.62
N ARG A 245 18.37 -2.32 9.19
CA ARG A 245 18.16 -1.66 10.47
C ARG A 245 17.02 -2.36 11.23
N ASP A 246 17.15 -2.47 12.55
CA ASP A 246 16.21 -3.20 13.38
C ASP A 246 15.15 -2.31 14.08
N GLY A 247 15.37 -1.01 14.20
CA GLY A 247 14.47 -0.05 14.85
C GLY A 247 14.85 1.38 14.52
N PHE A 248 14.27 2.33 15.25
CA PHE A 248 14.41 3.77 15.01
C PHE A 248 15.10 4.51 16.17
N GLU A 249 15.73 3.77 17.08
CA GLU A 249 16.46 4.32 18.22
C GLU A 249 17.58 5.24 17.78
N GLY A 250 17.82 6.30 18.56
CA GLY A 250 18.88 7.28 18.31
C GLY A 250 18.55 8.33 17.25
N ILE A 251 17.38 8.26 16.58
CA ILE A 251 16.94 9.31 15.67
C ILE A 251 16.17 10.36 16.49
N THR A 252 16.69 11.58 16.54
CA THR A 252 16.11 12.69 17.31
C THR A 252 15.99 13.94 16.45
N CYS A 253 14.99 14.75 16.74
CA CYS A 253 14.81 16.10 16.19
C CYS A 253 13.79 16.85 17.08
N ASP A 254 13.97 18.13 17.30
CA ASP A 254 13.07 18.99 18.08
C ASP A 254 11.62 18.94 17.58
N CYS A 255 11.42 18.65 16.30
CA CYS A 255 10.06 18.53 15.75
C CYS A 255 9.29 17.31 16.25
N ARG A 256 9.94 16.39 16.98
CA ARG A 256 9.25 15.26 17.58
C ARG A 256 8.28 15.69 18.68
N GLU A 257 8.60 16.72 19.42
CA GLU A 257 7.67 17.33 20.40
C GLU A 257 6.40 17.84 19.70
N ARG A 258 6.55 18.57 18.58
CA ARG A 258 5.39 19.03 17.81
C ARG A 258 4.55 17.89 17.23
N TRP A 259 5.16 16.76 16.89
CA TRP A 259 4.42 15.57 16.49
C TRP A 259 3.66 14.97 17.67
N LEU A 260 4.24 14.92 18.88
CA LEU A 260 3.54 14.48 20.10
C LEU A 260 2.36 15.39 20.41
N ASP A 261 2.53 16.71 20.32
CA ASP A 261 1.45 17.68 20.46
C ASP A 261 0.34 17.44 19.42
N THR A 262 0.72 17.12 18.16
CA THR A 262 -0.25 16.78 17.12
C THR A 262 -1.06 15.54 17.51
N LEU A 263 -0.42 14.49 18.00
CA LEU A 263 -1.11 13.30 18.48
C LEU A 263 -2.11 13.60 19.61
N GLU A 264 -1.79 14.55 20.49
CA GLU A 264 -2.62 14.88 21.64
C GLU A 264 -3.77 15.82 21.28
N PHE A 265 -3.51 16.85 20.49
CA PHE A 265 -4.43 17.96 20.30
C PHE A 265 -5.11 18.06 18.94
N GLU A 266 -4.66 17.32 17.91
CA GLU A 266 -5.26 17.42 16.57
C GLU A 266 -6.76 17.13 16.58
N GLY A 267 -7.22 16.14 17.35
CA GLY A 267 -8.64 15.81 17.48
C GLY A 267 -9.48 16.88 18.21
N VAL A 268 -8.84 17.77 18.97
CA VAL A 268 -9.53 18.87 19.68
C VAL A 268 -9.63 20.11 18.79
N VAL A 269 -8.61 20.38 17.98
CA VAL A 269 -8.49 21.58 17.15
C VAL A 269 -9.12 21.39 15.77
N GLN A 270 -8.96 20.23 15.18
CA GLN A 270 -9.70 19.88 13.98
C GLN A 270 -11.12 19.50 14.40
N THR A 271 -12.08 20.34 14.05
CA THR A 271 -13.46 19.90 13.82
C THR A 271 -13.47 18.98 12.61
N GLY A 272 -12.60 17.96 12.64
CA GLY A 272 -12.57 16.88 11.68
C GLY A 272 -13.95 16.24 11.70
N LEU A 273 -14.40 15.78 10.57
CA LEU A 273 -15.57 14.95 10.47
C LEU A 273 -15.36 13.79 11.45
N ASP A 274 -15.96 13.93 12.64
CA ASP A 274 -16.00 12.89 13.65
C ASP A 274 -16.54 11.64 12.96
N MET A 275 -15.71 10.60 12.89
CA MET A 275 -16.10 9.36 12.21
C MET A 275 -17.34 8.75 12.87
N GLU A 276 -17.54 8.92 14.17
CA GLU A 276 -18.76 8.51 14.88
C GLU A 276 -19.96 9.34 14.40
N ARG A 277 -19.81 10.65 14.21
CA ARG A 277 -20.87 11.50 13.64
C ARG A 277 -21.15 11.22 12.16
N LEU A 278 -20.14 10.80 11.38
CA LEU A 278 -20.36 10.35 10.00
C LEU A 278 -21.11 9.01 9.97
N LEU A 279 -20.91 8.14 10.95
CA LEU A 279 -21.66 6.89 11.10
C LEU A 279 -23.12 7.17 11.46
N ASP A 280 -23.39 8.13 12.35
CA ASP A 280 -24.76 8.55 12.72
C ASP A 280 -25.53 9.20 11.55
N TRP A 281 -24.82 9.83 10.59
CA TRP A 281 -25.44 10.42 9.39
C TRP A 281 -25.70 9.41 8.28
N ALA A 282 -25.13 8.22 8.34
CA ALA A 282 -25.23 7.19 7.30
C ALA A 282 -26.25 6.09 7.62
N GLU A 283 -26.87 6.12 8.81
CA GLU A 283 -28.04 5.29 9.10
C GLU A 283 -29.30 5.99 8.54
N PRO A 284 -30.12 5.30 7.71
CA PRO A 284 -31.30 5.85 7.07
C PRO A 284 -32.41 6.20 8.01
#